data_f76d908c2b5ebc6599c816936d7a4a2a
#
_entry.id   f76d908c2b5ebc6599c816936d7a4a2a
#
_cell.length_a   1.000
_cell.length_b   1.000
_cell.length_c   1.000
_cell.angle_alpha   90.00
_cell.angle_beta   90.00
_cell.angle_gamma   90.00
#
_symmetry.space_group_name_H-M   'P 1'
#
loop_
_entity.id
_entity.type
_entity.pdbx_description
1 polymer ?
#
loop_
_entity_poly.entity_id
_entity_poly.type
_entity_poly.pdbx_seq_one_letter_code
_entity_poly.pdbx_strand_id
1 'polypeptide(L)'
;MSVKAYGSKGAKYLLIQPVDEHDLMEMGTEISAIGERTDAPFLLVPVPVGDWNTDLSPWPAPPVFGNEGFGDGAKDMLRKISEEVISQAKSEYAVSREARLILGGYSLAGLFALWSGHETDAFDGIAAASPSVWFPGFLDYAKQRPMRAKAVCLSLGDKEEKTRNPVMRQVGGCIRALFDQYQKNPEVAVTLAWNEGNHFRDAGLRTAKAFAWTMEVLNSMDSAG
;
A
#
# COMPACT_ATOMS: atom_id res chain seq x y z
N MET A 1 -9.94 3.86 -21.52
CA MET A 1 -10.75 2.85 -20.79
C MET A 1 -11.32 3.53 -19.55
N SER A 2 -12.58 3.23 -19.14
CA SER A 2 -13.11 3.77 -17.88
C SER A 2 -12.47 3.09 -16.69
N VAL A 3 -12.02 3.87 -15.71
CA VAL A 3 -11.44 3.35 -14.46
C VAL A 3 -12.60 3.03 -13.51
N LYS A 4 -12.72 1.78 -13.08
CA LYS A 4 -13.69 1.43 -12.04
C LYS A 4 -13.24 2.04 -10.72
N ALA A 5 -14.15 2.71 -10.01
CA ALA A 5 -13.85 3.26 -8.69
C ALA A 5 -15.05 3.12 -7.75
N TYR A 6 -14.78 3.20 -6.46
CA TYR A 6 -15.77 3.01 -5.40
C TYR A 6 -15.66 4.15 -4.39
N GLY A 7 -16.79 4.70 -3.96
CA GLY A 7 -16.84 5.79 -3.00
C GLY A 7 -17.55 7.03 -3.52
N SER A 8 -17.14 8.22 -3.10
CA SER A 8 -17.86 9.47 -3.30
C SER A 8 -17.23 10.32 -4.41
N LYS A 9 -18.09 10.96 -5.23
CA LYS A 9 -17.64 12.06 -6.11
C LYS A 9 -17.14 13.23 -5.26
N GLY A 10 -16.14 13.95 -5.75
CA GLY A 10 -15.55 15.08 -5.02
C GLY A 10 -14.75 14.65 -3.78
N ALA A 11 -14.25 13.42 -3.77
CA ALA A 11 -13.50 12.86 -2.66
C ALA A 11 -12.30 13.73 -2.26
N LYS A 12 -12.03 13.83 -0.96
CA LYS A 12 -10.85 14.46 -0.38
C LYS A 12 -9.60 13.55 -0.48
N TYR A 13 -9.83 12.24 -0.54
CA TYR A 13 -8.79 11.23 -0.64
C TYR A 13 -9.01 10.35 -1.87
N LEU A 14 -7.95 10.15 -2.65
CA LEU A 14 -7.89 9.19 -3.74
C LEU A 14 -7.01 8.03 -3.29
N LEU A 15 -7.64 6.90 -3.01
CA LEU A 15 -6.98 5.66 -2.61
C LEU A 15 -6.72 4.82 -3.86
N ILE A 16 -5.51 4.35 -4.04
CA ILE A 16 -5.09 3.55 -5.19
C ILE A 16 -4.56 2.22 -4.68
N GLN A 17 -5.05 1.13 -5.25
CA GLN A 17 -4.72 -0.20 -4.79
C GLN A 17 -4.50 -1.15 -5.97
N PRO A 18 -3.26 -1.64 -6.19
CA PRO A 18 -3.04 -2.79 -7.05
C PRO A 18 -3.75 -4.02 -6.49
N VAL A 19 -4.50 -4.73 -7.34
CA VAL A 19 -5.39 -5.82 -6.95
C VAL A 19 -5.31 -6.99 -7.91
N ASP A 20 -5.54 -8.19 -7.39
CA ASP A 20 -5.85 -9.38 -8.17
C ASP A 20 -7.36 -9.65 -8.25
N GLU A 21 -7.75 -10.79 -8.82
CA GLU A 21 -9.16 -11.18 -8.93
C GLU A 21 -9.78 -11.45 -7.55
N HIS A 22 -9.02 -11.99 -6.60
CA HIS A 22 -9.49 -12.28 -5.25
C HIS A 22 -9.76 -10.99 -4.49
N ASP A 23 -8.83 -10.03 -4.54
CA ASP A 23 -9.01 -8.70 -3.95
C ASP A 23 -10.27 -8.01 -4.51
N LEU A 24 -10.51 -8.13 -5.82
CA LEU A 24 -11.70 -7.55 -6.46
C LEU A 24 -13.01 -8.17 -5.96
N MET A 25 -13.03 -9.45 -5.61
CA MET A 25 -14.22 -10.11 -5.03
C MET A 25 -14.50 -9.58 -3.62
N GLU A 26 -13.49 -9.31 -2.83
CA GLU A 26 -13.58 -8.81 -1.45
C GLU A 26 -13.74 -7.28 -1.36
N MET A 27 -13.63 -6.56 -2.48
CA MET A 27 -13.58 -5.09 -2.52
C MET A 27 -14.78 -4.42 -1.83
N GLY A 28 -15.99 -5.00 -1.96
CA GLY A 28 -17.19 -4.47 -1.28
C GLY A 28 -17.07 -4.47 0.25
N THR A 29 -16.50 -5.53 0.80
CA THR A 29 -16.23 -5.66 2.25
C THR A 29 -15.17 -4.66 2.69
N GLU A 30 -14.10 -4.51 1.91
CA GLU A 30 -13.02 -3.57 2.20
C GLU A 30 -13.52 -2.12 2.23
N ILE A 31 -14.30 -1.72 1.22
CA ILE A 31 -14.87 -0.36 1.14
C ILE A 31 -15.80 -0.06 2.33
N SER A 32 -16.67 -1.01 2.68
CA SER A 32 -17.54 -0.88 3.85
C SER A 32 -16.70 -0.71 5.12
N ALA A 33 -15.64 -1.50 5.26
CA ALA A 33 -14.75 -1.43 6.42
C ALA A 33 -13.95 -0.12 6.49
N ILE A 34 -13.61 0.51 5.36
CA ILE A 34 -13.05 1.87 5.36
C ILE A 34 -14.11 2.87 5.85
N GLY A 35 -15.31 2.84 5.27
CA GLY A 35 -16.41 3.76 5.63
C GLY A 35 -16.86 3.67 7.09
N GLU A 36 -16.73 2.50 7.74
CA GLU A 36 -16.99 2.35 9.17
C GLU A 36 -15.92 3.03 10.07
N ARG A 37 -14.76 3.40 9.52
CA ARG A 37 -13.61 3.94 10.25
C ARG A 37 -13.34 5.41 10.01
N THR A 38 -13.95 5.99 8.98
CA THR A 38 -13.77 7.39 8.65
C THR A 38 -15.01 7.99 8.01
N ASP A 39 -15.36 9.21 8.42
CA ASP A 39 -16.39 10.02 7.76
C ASP A 39 -15.81 10.84 6.59
N ALA A 40 -14.50 10.80 6.37
CA ALA A 40 -13.85 11.54 5.31
C ALA A 40 -14.24 10.99 3.93
N PRO A 41 -14.68 11.83 2.98
CA PRO A 41 -15.06 11.37 1.65
C PRO A 41 -13.82 10.86 0.89
N PHE A 42 -13.87 9.62 0.44
CA PHE A 42 -12.80 8.97 -0.33
C PHE A 42 -13.33 8.35 -1.63
N LEU A 43 -12.41 8.14 -2.55
CA LEU A 43 -12.60 7.34 -3.75
C LEU A 43 -11.49 6.30 -3.82
N LEU A 44 -11.84 5.01 -3.84
CA LEU A 44 -10.89 3.91 -4.03
C LEU A 44 -10.89 3.44 -5.47
N VAL A 45 -9.71 3.40 -6.07
CA VAL A 45 -9.46 2.93 -7.43
C VAL A 45 -8.65 1.64 -7.37
N PRO A 46 -9.27 0.47 -7.60
CA PRO A 46 -8.52 -0.76 -7.77
C PRO A 46 -7.83 -0.75 -9.14
N VAL A 47 -6.58 -1.13 -9.16
CA VAL A 47 -5.75 -1.25 -10.37
C VAL A 47 -5.45 -2.73 -10.62
N PRO A 48 -6.14 -3.37 -11.58
CA PRO A 48 -5.87 -4.78 -11.89
C PRO A 48 -4.42 -5.00 -12.33
N VAL A 49 -3.79 -6.00 -11.73
CA VAL A 49 -2.42 -6.44 -12.00
C VAL A 49 -2.46 -7.63 -12.93
N GLY A 50 -1.66 -7.63 -13.99
CA GLY A 50 -1.61 -8.71 -14.98
C GLY A 50 -0.76 -9.88 -14.51
N ASP A 51 0.45 -9.61 -14.06
CA ASP A 51 1.39 -10.58 -13.49
C ASP A 51 1.84 -10.09 -12.11
N TRP A 52 1.30 -10.70 -11.06
CA TRP A 52 1.50 -10.28 -9.67
C TRP A 52 2.96 -10.21 -9.26
N ASN A 53 3.73 -11.25 -9.62
CA ASN A 53 5.13 -11.33 -9.24
C ASN A 53 6.03 -10.43 -10.11
N THR A 54 5.67 -10.17 -11.35
CA THR A 54 6.43 -9.31 -12.24
C THR A 54 6.08 -7.84 -12.02
N ASP A 55 4.80 -7.49 -12.11
CA ASP A 55 4.34 -6.09 -12.17
C ASP A 55 4.53 -5.33 -10.85
N LEU A 56 4.57 -6.04 -9.72
CA LEU A 56 4.71 -5.43 -8.39
C LEU A 56 6.11 -5.53 -7.79
N SER A 57 7.05 -6.17 -8.49
CA SER A 57 8.41 -6.35 -8.00
C SER A 57 9.36 -5.29 -8.52
N PRO A 58 10.16 -4.66 -7.65
CA PRO A 58 11.05 -3.56 -8.02
C PRO A 58 12.31 -4.01 -8.80
N TRP A 59 12.68 -5.28 -8.68
CA TRP A 59 13.81 -5.92 -9.39
C TRP A 59 13.63 -7.44 -9.41
N PRO A 60 14.34 -8.15 -10.32
CA PRO A 60 14.26 -9.59 -10.39
C PRO A 60 14.79 -10.25 -9.10
N ALA A 61 14.08 -11.27 -8.64
CA ALA A 61 14.49 -12.08 -7.50
C ALA A 61 14.13 -13.56 -7.71
N PRO A 62 14.87 -14.50 -7.10
CA PRO A 62 14.53 -15.92 -7.19
C PRO A 62 13.22 -16.24 -6.48
N PRO A 63 12.58 -17.38 -6.80
CA PRO A 63 11.40 -17.86 -6.09
C PRO A 63 11.64 -17.97 -4.58
N VAL A 64 10.70 -17.46 -3.79
CA VAL A 64 10.68 -17.62 -2.33
C VAL A 64 9.68 -18.70 -1.92
N PHE A 65 8.63 -18.88 -2.71
CA PHE A 65 7.66 -19.97 -2.61
C PHE A 65 7.25 -20.40 -4.03
N GLY A 66 6.86 -21.65 -4.19
CA GLY A 66 6.58 -22.19 -5.53
C GLY A 66 7.82 -22.23 -6.42
N ASN A 67 7.62 -22.13 -7.74
CA ASN A 67 8.66 -22.19 -8.75
C ASN A 67 8.80 -20.90 -9.58
N GLU A 68 7.95 -19.92 -9.36
CA GLU A 68 7.96 -18.65 -10.08
C GLU A 68 8.79 -17.60 -9.34
N GLY A 69 9.73 -17.00 -10.04
CA GLY A 69 10.53 -15.88 -9.55
C GLY A 69 9.75 -14.56 -9.60
N PHE A 70 10.45 -13.49 -9.26
CA PHE A 70 9.95 -12.14 -9.30
C PHE A 70 10.57 -11.39 -10.48
N GLY A 71 9.79 -10.50 -11.11
CA GLY A 71 10.25 -9.66 -12.22
C GLY A 71 10.74 -8.27 -11.76
N ASP A 72 10.60 -7.28 -12.66
CA ASP A 72 11.05 -5.89 -12.46
C ASP A 72 10.04 -4.85 -12.98
N GLY A 73 8.78 -5.24 -13.10
CA GLY A 73 7.70 -4.43 -13.68
C GLY A 73 7.19 -3.28 -12.81
N ALA A 74 7.61 -3.19 -11.53
CA ALA A 74 7.10 -2.17 -10.60
C ALA A 74 7.25 -0.74 -11.13
N LYS A 75 8.32 -0.45 -11.87
CA LYS A 75 8.53 0.87 -12.46
C LYS A 75 7.48 1.21 -13.53
N ASP A 76 7.11 0.26 -14.37
CA ASP A 76 6.08 0.45 -15.39
C ASP A 76 4.69 0.54 -14.76
N MET A 77 4.41 -0.25 -13.73
CA MET A 77 3.18 -0.14 -12.94
C MET A 77 3.06 1.22 -12.25
N LEU A 78 4.13 1.71 -11.62
CA LEU A 78 4.16 3.04 -11.00
C LEU A 78 3.90 4.14 -12.03
N ARG A 79 4.52 4.07 -13.20
CA ARG A 79 4.30 5.00 -14.31
C ARG A 79 2.84 4.98 -14.76
N LYS A 80 2.27 3.81 -15.01
CA LYS A 80 0.85 3.63 -15.38
C LYS A 80 -0.08 4.26 -14.33
N ILE A 81 0.16 4.02 -13.05
CA ILE A 81 -0.63 4.60 -11.96
C ILE A 81 -0.51 6.13 -11.97
N SER A 82 0.71 6.66 -12.04
CA SER A 82 0.97 8.09 -11.92
C SER A 82 0.49 8.90 -13.13
N GLU A 83 0.71 8.39 -14.34
CA GLU A 83 0.42 9.13 -15.57
C GLU A 83 -1.01 8.91 -16.09
N GLU A 84 -1.56 7.70 -15.93
CA GLU A 84 -2.83 7.33 -16.52
C GLU A 84 -3.95 7.24 -15.48
N VAL A 85 -3.79 6.34 -14.47
CA VAL A 85 -4.89 5.99 -13.54
C VAL A 85 -5.33 7.19 -12.71
N ILE A 86 -4.38 7.92 -12.11
CA ILE A 86 -4.68 9.10 -11.28
C ILE A 86 -5.37 10.19 -12.10
N SER A 87 -4.85 10.48 -13.29
CA SER A 87 -5.40 11.51 -14.18
C SER A 87 -6.83 11.16 -14.60
N GLN A 88 -7.05 9.90 -14.99
CA GLN A 88 -8.36 9.42 -15.42
C GLN A 88 -9.36 9.42 -14.26
N ALA A 89 -8.98 8.93 -13.09
CA ALA A 89 -9.84 8.93 -11.90
C ALA A 89 -10.26 10.37 -11.50
N LYS A 90 -9.32 11.31 -11.50
CA LYS A 90 -9.61 12.72 -11.21
C LYS A 90 -10.59 13.33 -12.22
N SER A 91 -10.46 12.99 -13.48
CA SER A 91 -11.37 13.48 -14.54
C SER A 91 -12.76 12.84 -14.46
N GLU A 92 -12.86 11.52 -14.37
CA GLU A 92 -14.14 10.79 -14.44
C GLU A 92 -15.00 10.98 -13.18
N TYR A 93 -14.39 11.10 -12.01
CA TYR A 93 -15.10 11.17 -10.74
C TYR A 93 -15.09 12.56 -10.10
N ALA A 94 -14.64 13.58 -10.83
CA ALA A 94 -14.56 14.96 -10.35
C ALA A 94 -13.83 15.07 -8.98
N VAL A 95 -12.77 14.30 -8.81
CA VAL A 95 -11.94 14.35 -7.60
C VAL A 95 -11.24 15.70 -7.52
N SER A 96 -11.19 16.31 -6.34
CA SER A 96 -10.51 17.59 -6.13
C SER A 96 -9.06 17.54 -6.63
N ARG A 97 -8.58 18.65 -7.19
CA ARG A 97 -7.15 18.78 -7.53
C ARG A 97 -6.25 18.69 -6.30
N GLU A 98 -6.78 19.11 -5.15
CA GLU A 98 -6.12 19.10 -3.84
C GLU A 98 -6.31 17.77 -3.10
N ALA A 99 -6.99 16.79 -3.70
CA ALA A 99 -7.19 15.50 -3.06
C ALA A 99 -5.85 14.82 -2.74
N ARG A 100 -5.73 14.35 -1.51
CA ARG A 100 -4.57 13.58 -1.03
C ARG A 100 -4.54 12.22 -1.71
N LEU A 101 -3.37 11.83 -2.20
CA LEU A 101 -3.16 10.55 -2.87
C LEU A 101 -2.56 9.54 -1.90
N ILE A 102 -3.21 8.38 -1.76
CA ILE A 102 -2.73 7.30 -0.91
C ILE A 102 -2.59 6.04 -1.77
N LEU A 103 -1.38 5.50 -1.84
CA LEU A 103 -1.13 4.21 -2.46
C LEU A 103 -1.08 3.14 -1.38
N GLY A 104 -1.80 2.06 -1.58
CA GLY A 104 -1.82 0.98 -0.60
C GLY A 104 -2.02 -0.39 -1.23
N GLY A 105 -1.98 -1.41 -0.39
CA GLY A 105 -2.23 -2.78 -0.81
C GLY A 105 -1.77 -3.81 0.20
N TYR A 106 -2.05 -5.05 -0.13
CA TYR A 106 -1.72 -6.22 0.67
C TYR A 106 -0.52 -6.97 0.10
N SER A 107 0.29 -7.58 0.95
CA SER A 107 1.38 -8.49 0.53
C SER A 107 2.38 -7.81 -0.43
N LEU A 108 2.52 -8.31 -1.66
CA LEU A 108 3.41 -7.75 -2.66
C LEU A 108 2.94 -6.36 -3.14
N ALA A 109 1.63 -6.11 -3.17
CA ALA A 109 1.10 -4.76 -3.42
C ALA A 109 1.45 -3.78 -2.30
N GLY A 110 1.53 -4.25 -1.04
CA GLY A 110 2.04 -3.47 0.08
C GLY A 110 3.55 -3.16 -0.04
N LEU A 111 4.35 -4.11 -0.53
CA LEU A 111 5.76 -3.88 -0.87
C LEU A 111 5.89 -2.84 -1.98
N PHE A 112 5.11 -2.99 -3.05
CA PHE A 112 5.07 -2.05 -4.16
C PHE A 112 4.74 -0.63 -3.71
N ALA A 113 3.74 -0.49 -2.82
CA ALA A 113 3.38 0.81 -2.26
C ALA A 113 4.53 1.44 -1.47
N LEU A 114 5.21 0.66 -0.61
CA LEU A 114 6.40 1.12 0.13
C LEU A 114 7.53 1.53 -0.81
N TRP A 115 7.85 0.70 -1.80
CA TRP A 115 8.87 1.00 -2.80
C TRP A 115 8.54 2.28 -3.57
N SER A 116 7.30 2.45 -4.01
CA SER A 116 6.83 3.66 -4.70
C SER A 116 6.99 4.92 -3.84
N GLY A 117 6.74 4.82 -2.53
CA GLY A 117 6.94 5.94 -1.60
C GLY A 117 8.41 6.37 -1.44
N HIS A 118 9.37 5.53 -1.83
CA HIS A 118 10.79 5.91 -1.93
C HIS A 118 11.14 6.50 -3.30
N GLU A 119 10.44 6.11 -4.37
CA GLU A 119 10.76 6.52 -5.75
C GLU A 119 10.14 7.88 -6.13
N THR A 120 8.97 8.21 -5.60
CA THR A 120 8.23 9.41 -6.00
C THR A 120 7.57 10.11 -4.81
N ASP A 121 7.38 11.42 -4.93
CA ASP A 121 6.59 12.27 -4.02
C ASP A 121 5.11 12.42 -4.44
N ALA A 122 4.68 11.64 -5.43
CA ALA A 122 3.31 11.68 -5.93
C ALA A 122 2.26 11.27 -4.89
N PHE A 123 2.64 10.49 -3.88
CA PHE A 123 1.72 9.98 -2.86
C PHE A 123 1.96 10.67 -1.51
N ASP A 124 0.89 11.23 -0.95
CA ASP A 124 0.90 11.83 0.39
C ASP A 124 1.01 10.74 1.48
N GLY A 125 0.44 9.57 1.22
CA GLY A 125 0.43 8.47 2.17
C GLY A 125 0.63 7.09 1.55
N ILE A 126 1.14 6.17 2.37
CA ILE A 126 1.33 4.75 2.05
C ILE A 126 0.59 3.88 3.05
N ALA A 127 -0.30 3.01 2.54
CA ALA A 127 -1.08 2.06 3.33
C ALA A 127 -0.61 0.62 3.04
N ALA A 128 0.43 0.16 3.74
CA ALA A 128 1.06 -1.13 3.50
C ALA A 128 0.57 -2.19 4.51
N ALA A 129 -0.41 -3.00 4.09
CA ALA A 129 -0.96 -4.07 4.91
C ALA A 129 -0.22 -5.39 4.66
N SER A 130 0.32 -5.99 5.72
CA SER A 130 1.10 -7.24 5.67
C SER A 130 2.10 -7.29 4.50
N PRO A 131 2.90 -6.22 4.28
CA PRO A 131 3.75 -6.08 3.09
C PRO A 131 4.85 -7.14 3.05
N SER A 132 5.19 -7.59 1.84
CA SER A 132 6.25 -8.59 1.59
C SER A 132 7.66 -8.01 1.80
N VAL A 133 7.91 -7.36 2.95
CA VAL A 133 9.17 -6.65 3.26
C VAL A 133 10.37 -7.57 3.46
N TRP A 134 10.16 -8.88 3.45
CA TRP A 134 11.18 -9.91 3.34
C TRP A 134 11.79 -10.00 1.93
N PHE A 135 11.26 -9.28 0.95
CA PHE A 135 11.72 -9.29 -0.43
C PHE A 135 13.23 -9.01 -0.52
N PRO A 136 13.99 -9.83 -1.30
CA PRO A 136 15.45 -9.76 -1.31
C PRO A 136 15.98 -8.37 -1.65
N GLY A 137 16.81 -7.81 -0.76
CA GLY A 137 17.45 -6.51 -0.95
C GLY A 137 16.58 -5.29 -0.57
N PHE A 138 15.28 -5.45 -0.27
CA PHE A 138 14.39 -4.32 -0.03
C PHE A 138 14.79 -3.47 1.18
N LEU A 139 15.18 -4.09 2.30
CA LEU A 139 15.63 -3.33 3.47
C LEU A 139 16.86 -2.46 3.19
N ASP A 140 17.82 -2.99 2.45
CA ASP A 140 19.04 -2.24 2.14
C ASP A 140 18.77 -1.12 1.13
N TYR A 141 17.85 -1.35 0.20
CA TYR A 141 17.33 -0.32 -0.69
C TYR A 141 16.65 0.80 0.10
N ALA A 142 15.74 0.48 1.02
CA ALA A 142 15.01 1.46 1.83
C ALA A 142 15.93 2.28 2.74
N LYS A 143 17.01 1.68 3.30
CA LYS A 143 18.00 2.41 4.10
C LYS A 143 18.75 3.50 3.34
N GLN A 144 18.88 3.35 2.02
CA GLN A 144 19.66 4.26 1.18
C GLN A 144 18.81 5.40 0.58
N ARG A 145 17.49 5.35 0.77
CA ARG A 145 16.56 6.31 0.18
C ARG A 145 15.58 6.83 1.22
N PRO A 146 15.28 8.14 1.23
CA PRO A 146 14.26 8.67 2.12
C PRO A 146 12.88 8.19 1.69
N MET A 147 12.00 7.95 2.66
CA MET A 147 10.56 7.86 2.43
C MET A 147 10.05 9.27 2.12
N ARG A 148 9.33 9.42 1.00
CA ARG A 148 8.82 10.73 0.52
C ARG A 148 7.38 10.98 0.95
N ALA A 149 6.62 9.93 1.26
CA ALA A 149 5.26 10.06 1.78
C ALA A 149 5.27 10.59 3.21
N LYS A 150 4.29 11.42 3.55
CA LYS A 150 4.15 12.04 4.88
C LYS A 150 3.55 11.12 5.93
N ALA A 151 2.74 10.15 5.51
CA ALA A 151 2.10 9.19 6.40
C ALA A 151 2.32 7.75 5.88
N VAL A 152 2.81 6.85 6.74
CA VAL A 152 3.08 5.45 6.38
C VAL A 152 2.45 4.54 7.41
N CYS A 153 1.44 3.79 7.01
CA CYS A 153 0.87 2.72 7.81
C CYS A 153 1.51 1.39 7.45
N LEU A 154 2.19 0.78 8.41
CA LEU A 154 2.66 -0.59 8.33
C LEU A 154 1.76 -1.48 9.18
N SER A 155 1.39 -2.66 8.70
CA SER A 155 0.72 -3.64 9.55
C SER A 155 1.19 -5.06 9.28
N LEU A 156 1.05 -5.94 10.26
CA LEU A 156 1.42 -7.35 10.14
C LEU A 156 0.52 -8.22 11.02
N GLY A 157 0.29 -9.46 10.60
CA GLY A 157 -0.33 -10.46 11.46
C GLY A 157 0.65 -11.03 12.48
N ASP A 158 0.18 -11.24 13.72
CA ASP A 158 1.01 -11.71 14.86
C ASP A 158 1.55 -13.15 14.70
N LYS A 159 1.08 -13.86 13.67
CA LYS A 159 1.52 -15.22 13.32
C LYS A 159 2.27 -15.29 11.99
N GLU A 160 2.47 -14.20 11.28
CA GLU A 160 3.12 -14.21 9.96
C GLU A 160 4.61 -14.61 10.06
N GLU A 161 5.32 -14.12 11.06
CA GLU A 161 6.72 -14.51 11.29
C GLU A 161 6.90 -15.96 11.80
N LYS A 162 5.79 -16.68 12.08
CA LYS A 162 5.80 -18.09 12.52
C LYS A 162 5.72 -19.08 11.35
N THR A 163 5.80 -18.61 10.10
CA THR A 163 5.83 -19.47 8.91
C THR A 163 7.05 -20.38 8.89
N ARG A 164 6.93 -21.54 8.22
CA ARG A 164 8.05 -22.49 8.01
C ARG A 164 9.04 -22.02 6.95
N ASN A 165 8.62 -21.15 6.02
CA ASN A 165 9.50 -20.63 4.99
C ASN A 165 10.55 -19.71 5.61
N PRO A 166 11.87 -19.99 5.45
CA PRO A 166 12.93 -19.27 6.14
C PRO A 166 13.10 -17.82 5.67
N VAL A 167 12.72 -17.49 4.44
CA VAL A 167 12.76 -16.13 3.91
C VAL A 167 11.57 -15.33 4.44
N MET A 168 10.36 -15.85 4.25
CA MET A 168 9.13 -15.17 4.69
C MET A 168 9.09 -14.98 6.22
N ARG A 169 9.70 -15.88 6.99
CA ARG A 169 9.81 -15.77 8.45
C ARG A 169 10.48 -14.47 8.91
N GLN A 170 11.32 -13.89 8.06
CA GLN A 170 12.04 -12.65 8.38
C GLN A 170 11.12 -11.43 8.40
N VAL A 171 9.87 -11.54 7.90
CA VAL A 171 8.93 -10.42 7.78
C VAL A 171 8.77 -9.59 9.05
N GLY A 172 8.69 -10.24 10.22
CA GLY A 172 8.56 -9.55 11.51
C GLY A 172 9.79 -8.70 11.86
N GLY A 173 11.00 -9.22 11.63
CA GLY A 173 12.24 -8.45 11.79
C GLY A 173 12.37 -7.33 10.78
N CYS A 174 12.03 -7.60 9.52
CA CYS A 174 12.09 -6.62 8.44
C CYS A 174 11.14 -5.43 8.67
N ILE A 175 9.89 -5.69 9.05
CA ILE A 175 8.90 -4.62 9.25
C ILE A 175 9.24 -3.73 10.46
N ARG A 176 9.76 -4.32 11.55
CA ARG A 176 10.23 -3.54 12.71
C ARG A 176 11.42 -2.66 12.32
N ALA A 177 12.38 -3.18 11.54
CA ALA A 177 13.52 -2.40 11.07
C ALA A 177 13.10 -1.21 10.17
N LEU A 178 12.11 -1.38 9.31
CA LEU A 178 11.53 -0.28 8.53
C LEU A 178 10.82 0.74 9.41
N PHE A 179 10.01 0.29 10.37
CA PHE A 179 9.34 1.16 11.32
C PHE A 179 10.36 2.01 12.10
N ASP A 180 11.39 1.39 12.68
CA ASP A 180 12.46 2.10 13.40
C ASP A 180 13.22 3.09 12.50
N GLN A 181 13.36 2.78 11.21
CA GLN A 181 13.98 3.67 10.24
C GLN A 181 13.10 4.88 9.95
N TYR A 182 11.82 4.68 9.66
CA TYR A 182 10.90 5.77 9.31
C TYR A 182 10.63 6.70 10.49
N GLN A 183 10.58 6.17 11.72
CA GLN A 183 10.45 6.99 12.93
C GLN A 183 11.59 8.00 13.14
N LYS A 184 12.75 7.78 12.53
CA LYS A 184 13.88 8.72 12.63
C LYS A 184 13.69 10.00 11.80
N ASN A 185 12.75 9.96 10.84
CA ASN A 185 12.41 11.15 10.06
C ASN A 185 11.18 11.84 10.68
N PRO A 186 11.31 13.00 11.30
CA PRO A 186 10.19 13.70 11.94
C PRO A 186 9.13 14.20 10.94
N GLU A 187 9.43 14.22 9.65
CA GLU A 187 8.49 14.61 8.60
C GLU A 187 7.56 13.44 8.16
N VAL A 188 7.84 12.22 8.64
CA VAL A 188 7.06 11.02 8.31
C VAL A 188 6.33 10.52 9.55
N ALA A 189 5.02 10.64 9.57
CA ALA A 189 4.21 9.95 10.56
C ALA A 189 4.13 8.46 10.19
N VAL A 190 4.57 7.59 11.09
CA VAL A 190 4.56 6.15 10.85
C VAL A 190 3.90 5.40 11.99
N THR A 191 3.17 4.34 11.65
CA THR A 191 2.66 3.35 12.61
C THR A 191 3.03 1.94 12.22
N LEU A 192 3.10 1.04 13.20
CA LEU A 192 3.18 -0.41 13.00
C LEU A 192 2.06 -1.07 13.79
N ALA A 193 1.00 -1.47 13.10
CA ALA A 193 -0.16 -2.13 13.69
C ALA A 193 -0.06 -3.66 13.60
N TRP A 194 -0.34 -4.34 14.70
CA TRP A 194 -0.42 -5.81 14.74
C TRP A 194 -1.87 -6.27 14.62
N ASN A 195 -2.11 -7.22 13.71
CA ASN A 195 -3.40 -7.86 13.54
C ASN A 195 -3.35 -9.31 14.04
N GLU A 196 -4.49 -9.84 14.45
CA GLU A 196 -4.57 -11.25 14.82
C GLU A 196 -4.45 -12.16 13.58
N GLY A 197 -3.64 -13.22 13.65
CA GLY A 197 -3.60 -14.30 12.67
C GLY A 197 -2.40 -14.28 11.73
N ASN A 198 -2.47 -15.17 10.75
CA ASN A 198 -1.43 -15.37 9.74
C ASN A 198 -1.67 -14.47 8.51
N HIS A 199 -0.83 -14.63 7.48
CA HIS A 199 -0.88 -13.84 6.24
C HIS A 199 -2.19 -13.97 5.45
N PHE A 200 -2.94 -15.03 5.60
CA PHE A 200 -4.15 -15.31 4.80
C PHE A 200 -5.45 -14.89 5.51
N ARG A 201 -5.37 -14.21 6.65
CA ARG A 201 -6.53 -13.81 7.43
C ARG A 201 -6.87 -12.35 7.22
N ASP A 202 -8.12 -12.08 6.85
CA ASP A 202 -8.74 -10.75 6.84
C ASP A 202 -7.96 -9.70 6.00
N ALA A 203 -7.44 -10.06 4.81
CA ALA A 203 -6.60 -9.20 3.98
C ALA A 203 -7.27 -7.84 3.69
N GLY A 204 -8.49 -7.83 3.17
CA GLY A 204 -9.25 -6.60 2.88
C GLY A 204 -9.50 -5.75 4.14
N LEU A 205 -9.82 -6.38 5.29
CA LEU A 205 -10.00 -5.65 6.54
C LEU A 205 -8.70 -4.99 7.03
N ARG A 206 -7.56 -5.65 6.86
CA ARG A 206 -6.26 -5.08 7.23
C ARG A 206 -5.88 -3.93 6.32
N THR A 207 -6.14 -4.05 5.01
CA THR A 207 -5.94 -2.98 4.03
C THR A 207 -6.84 -1.79 4.33
N ALA A 208 -8.12 -2.04 4.63
CA ALA A 208 -9.06 -1.00 5.05
C ALA A 208 -8.58 -0.21 6.28
N LYS A 209 -8.07 -0.91 7.32
CA LYS A 209 -7.50 -0.27 8.51
C LYS A 209 -6.29 0.60 8.17
N ALA A 210 -5.42 0.12 7.26
CA ALA A 210 -4.25 0.88 6.85
C ALA A 210 -4.64 2.15 6.09
N PHE A 211 -5.58 2.08 5.16
CA PHE A 211 -6.10 3.27 4.48
C PHE A 211 -6.75 4.25 5.43
N ALA A 212 -7.64 3.78 6.32
CA ALA A 212 -8.35 4.64 7.27
C ALA A 212 -7.38 5.39 8.19
N TRP A 213 -6.38 4.71 8.76
CA TRP A 213 -5.34 5.34 9.58
C TRP A 213 -4.56 6.40 8.79
N THR A 214 -4.18 6.09 7.55
CA THR A 214 -3.41 7.02 6.71
C THR A 214 -4.22 8.28 6.40
N MET A 215 -5.52 8.15 6.10
CA MET A 215 -6.42 9.29 5.92
C MET A 215 -6.56 10.14 7.18
N GLU A 216 -6.72 9.51 8.35
CA GLU A 216 -6.84 10.20 9.64
C GLU A 216 -5.61 11.05 9.94
N VAL A 217 -4.42 10.48 9.77
CA VAL A 217 -3.15 11.18 10.00
C VAL A 217 -2.99 12.36 9.05
N LEU A 218 -3.24 12.18 7.75
CA LEU A 218 -3.17 13.27 6.79
C LEU A 218 -4.18 14.37 7.08
N ASN A 219 -5.39 14.01 7.53
CA ASN A 219 -6.40 14.99 7.95
C ASN A 219 -5.96 15.81 9.17
N SER A 220 -5.27 15.17 10.12
CA SER A 220 -4.74 15.84 11.30
C SER A 220 -3.63 16.83 10.96
N MET A 221 -2.77 16.48 9.98
CA MET A 221 -1.73 17.38 9.48
C MET A 221 -2.31 18.62 8.80
N ASP A 222 -3.37 18.46 7.99
CA ASP A 222 -4.05 19.58 7.31
C ASP A 222 -4.72 20.54 8.30
N SER A 223 -5.12 20.05 9.48
CA SER A 223 -5.79 20.85 10.53
C SER A 223 -4.82 21.62 11.42
N ALA A 224 -3.54 21.25 11.40
CA ALA A 224 -2.49 21.85 12.23
C ALA A 224 -1.67 22.93 11.50
N GLY A 225 -1.83 23.08 10.19
CA GLY A 225 -1.14 24.06 9.33
C GLY A 225 -2.07 25.16 8.90
#